data_08ebb5d25d0c4c50c1fe3187fe5addd0
#
_entry.id   08ebb5d25d0c4c50c1fe3187fe5addd0
#
_cell.length_a   1.000
_cell.length_b   1.000
_cell.length_c   1.000
_cell.angle_alpha   90.00
_cell.angle_beta   90.00
_cell.angle_gamma   90.00
#
_symmetry.space_group_name_H-M   'P 1'
#
loop_
_entity.id
_entity.type
_entity.pdbx_description
1 polymer ?
#
loop_
_entity_poly.entity_id
_entity_poly.type
_entity_poly.pdbx_seq_one_letter_code
_entity_poly.pdbx_strand_id
1 'polypeptide(L)'
;MKKTLYLLLALSLLLSLCACSSGLATETPETPKETAEKKSEDASDKKTSIPEGFSTGFAREDVSPYGYSVRMNSTSVANTVKDPIFATCVAVSDGEQIALFFSLDIRNTTKGAQMLSIVSKATGIPKENMFFTATHNHSGPDPTASTSDVAHWYADFYKALSKAAKDAIADLTPSEIFIGKADSPAGTNFVRRYQRADGSWDGIHNENTSKAPVTAYETEADKELRTVRFERGDKKDIVMVNWQAHAAHALSSNNSVITADFITNFRKGVEKEMDVNFAYFQGAAGDINFSSHMNDKKYDGWEEIGSVLVDVAKEAVDNETPASSGKLQITKSVLDGVVRKESAERVKQAKEINKTSLDSEKSALMSKYAFASRYEVSAVIKRAGMGDTSPLPLYCISFGDVAFASAPFEMFGSNGAELRKASPYPMTFNCSYTNGACGYMPSALAFDHGGYEIDTCYFEKGTGERCVNESVRILTEHFSKR
;
A
#
# COMPACT_ATOMS: atom_id res chain seq x y z
N MET A 1 -40.31 17.44 -45.54
CA MET A 1 -41.57 17.76 -44.84
C MET A 1 -41.51 17.19 -43.45
N LYS A 2 -41.85 18.08 -42.49
CA LYS A 2 -42.01 17.94 -41.04
C LYS A 2 -40.70 17.92 -40.25
N LYS A 3 -40.24 19.05 -40.01
CA LYS A 3 -40.00 19.96 -38.87
C LYS A 3 -41.10 19.90 -37.81
N THR A 4 -40.63 20.10 -36.59
CA THR A 4 -41.30 20.66 -35.41
C THR A 4 -41.61 19.68 -34.29
N LEU A 5 -41.18 20.18 -33.17
CA LEU A 5 -41.67 20.03 -31.81
C LEU A 5 -40.78 19.17 -30.87
N TYR A 6 -39.96 19.84 -30.05
CA TYR A 6 -40.07 19.91 -28.60
C TYR A 6 -39.08 20.93 -28.04
N LEU A 7 -39.57 22.13 -27.94
CA LEU A 7 -39.10 23.19 -27.05
C LEU A 7 -40.14 23.27 -25.94
N LEU A 8 -39.68 23.43 -24.69
CA LEU A 8 -40.42 23.68 -23.43
C LEU A 8 -40.21 22.57 -22.38
N LEU A 9 -39.20 22.74 -21.55
CA LEU A 9 -39.27 22.72 -20.10
C LEU A 9 -37.88 23.12 -19.52
N ALA A 10 -37.63 24.42 -19.54
CA ALA A 10 -36.65 25.06 -18.70
C ALA A 10 -37.38 26.20 -18.00
N LEU A 11 -37.57 26.12 -16.73
CA LEU A 11 -37.69 27.23 -15.78
C LEU A 11 -38.41 26.74 -14.52
N SER A 12 -37.71 26.55 -13.48
CA SER A 12 -38.07 26.90 -12.09
C SER A 12 -37.13 26.19 -11.11
N LEU A 13 -36.22 26.90 -10.53
CA LEU A 13 -35.84 26.94 -9.13
C LEU A 13 -34.59 27.79 -8.96
N LEU A 14 -34.83 29.07 -8.87
CA LEU A 14 -33.92 30.04 -8.24
C LEU A 14 -34.68 30.66 -7.07
N LEU A 15 -33.97 30.96 -6.00
CA LEU A 15 -34.31 31.78 -4.85
C LEU A 15 -34.87 31.03 -3.60
N SER A 16 -33.99 30.92 -2.60
CA SER A 16 -34.19 31.66 -1.33
C SER A 16 -32.90 31.68 -0.51
N LEU A 17 -32.34 32.87 -0.43
CA LEU A 17 -31.30 33.29 0.52
C LEU A 17 -31.98 34.00 1.71
N CYS A 18 -31.41 33.80 2.91
CA CYS A 18 -31.34 34.69 4.07
C CYS A 18 -32.63 35.20 4.74
N ALA A 19 -32.70 34.96 6.03
CA ALA A 19 -32.55 36.03 7.03
C ALA A 19 -32.72 35.52 8.48
N CYS A 20 -31.85 36.05 9.34
CA CYS A 20 -31.89 35.97 10.81
C CYS A 20 -33.04 36.81 11.38
N SER A 21 -33.67 36.39 12.51
CA SER A 21 -33.55 37.08 13.81
C SER A 21 -34.81 36.86 14.72
N SER A 22 -34.49 36.53 15.95
CA SER A 22 -35.10 36.98 17.24
C SER A 22 -36.62 36.90 17.49
N GLY A 23 -36.94 36.28 18.64
CA GLY A 23 -38.10 36.72 19.43
C GLY A 23 -38.75 35.65 20.30
N LEU A 24 -38.63 35.82 21.60
CA LEU A 24 -39.26 35.17 22.75
C LEU A 24 -40.77 34.92 22.61
N ALA A 25 -41.28 33.81 23.18
CA ALA A 25 -42.14 33.74 24.36
C ALA A 25 -42.82 32.37 24.49
N THR A 26 -42.63 31.78 25.63
CA THR A 26 -43.50 30.98 26.50
C THR A 26 -44.86 30.51 25.97
N GLU A 27 -45.08 29.18 26.10
CA GLU A 27 -46.22 28.59 26.82
C GLU A 27 -46.08 27.04 26.83
N THR A 28 -46.07 26.46 28.02
CA THR A 28 -46.34 25.03 28.28
C THR A 28 -47.85 24.78 28.23
N PRO A 29 -48.30 23.59 27.79
CA PRO A 29 -48.90 22.70 28.75
C PRO A 29 -48.70 21.18 28.54
N GLU A 30 -48.65 20.54 29.68
CA GLU A 30 -49.20 19.23 30.08
C GLU A 30 -48.75 17.93 29.43
N THR A 31 -48.16 17.12 30.28
CA THR A 31 -47.87 15.67 30.21
C THR A 31 -49.14 14.83 30.13
N PRO A 32 -49.08 13.67 29.47
CA PRO A 32 -49.68 12.45 30.01
C PRO A 32 -48.67 11.29 30.18
N LYS A 33 -48.82 10.73 31.33
CA LYS A 33 -48.35 9.54 32.01
C LYS A 33 -47.78 8.37 31.19
N GLU A 34 -46.67 7.90 31.79
CA GLU A 34 -46.14 6.54 31.90
C GLU A 34 -46.84 5.39 31.18
N THR A 35 -46.10 4.67 30.35
CA THR A 35 -46.22 3.24 30.21
C THR A 35 -44.85 2.60 29.97
N ALA A 36 -44.46 1.78 30.95
CA ALA A 36 -43.56 0.62 30.91
C ALA A 36 -42.20 0.73 30.23
N GLU A 37 -41.19 0.83 31.07
CA GLU A 37 -39.81 0.50 30.87
C GLU A 37 -39.65 -0.91 30.22
N LYS A 38 -39.11 -0.95 28.97
CA LYS A 38 -38.30 -2.07 28.53
C LYS A 38 -36.86 -1.73 28.87
N LYS A 39 -36.30 -2.42 29.86
CA LYS A 39 -34.88 -2.45 30.13
C LYS A 39 -34.13 -2.76 28.82
N SER A 40 -33.40 -1.78 28.28
CA SER A 40 -32.31 -2.03 27.39
C SER A 40 -31.20 -2.67 28.22
N GLU A 41 -30.87 -3.89 27.92
CA GLU A 41 -29.66 -4.53 28.42
C GLU A 41 -28.46 -3.66 28.03
N ASP A 42 -27.85 -3.12 29.05
CA ASP A 42 -26.61 -2.38 29.02
C ASP A 42 -25.54 -3.34 28.50
N ALA A 43 -25.15 -3.17 27.22
CA ALA A 43 -23.96 -3.81 26.69
C ALA A 43 -22.78 -3.14 27.37
N SER A 44 -22.45 -3.64 28.56
CA SER A 44 -21.24 -3.27 29.26
C SER A 44 -20.07 -3.44 28.29
N ASP A 45 -19.42 -2.32 27.93
CA ASP A 45 -18.09 -2.29 27.32
C ASP A 45 -17.15 -3.17 28.15
N LYS A 46 -17.03 -4.44 27.77
CA LYS A 46 -15.92 -5.28 28.22
C LYS A 46 -14.67 -4.66 27.64
N LYS A 47 -14.01 -3.81 28.42
CA LYS A 47 -12.64 -3.39 28.17
C LYS A 47 -11.83 -4.67 27.98
N THR A 48 -11.47 -5.00 26.76
CA THR A 48 -10.62 -6.17 26.45
C THR A 48 -9.34 -5.96 27.25
N SER A 49 -9.11 -6.77 28.27
CA SER A 49 -7.87 -6.69 29.06
C SER A 49 -6.73 -7.13 28.15
N ILE A 50 -5.75 -6.25 27.96
CA ILE A 50 -4.50 -6.60 27.26
C ILE A 50 -3.80 -7.67 28.12
N PRO A 51 -3.38 -8.82 27.53
CA PRO A 51 -2.59 -9.81 28.26
C PRO A 51 -1.29 -9.18 28.82
N GLU A 52 -0.86 -9.63 29.99
CA GLU A 52 0.44 -9.23 30.51
C GLU A 52 1.57 -9.77 29.63
N GLY A 53 2.61 -8.95 29.41
CA GLY A 53 3.77 -9.32 28.62
C GLY A 53 3.53 -9.23 27.09
N PHE A 54 4.46 -9.79 26.34
CA PHE A 54 4.42 -9.78 24.88
C PHE A 54 3.37 -10.75 24.37
N SER A 55 2.48 -10.26 23.51
CA SER A 55 1.39 -11.06 22.95
C SER A 55 1.09 -10.62 21.51
N THR A 56 0.58 -11.56 20.71
CA THR A 56 0.19 -11.32 19.33
C THR A 56 -1.18 -11.88 19.02
N GLY A 57 -1.89 -11.25 18.10
CA GLY A 57 -3.20 -11.65 17.65
C GLY A 57 -3.35 -11.52 16.14
N PHE A 58 -4.22 -12.32 15.54
CA PHE A 58 -4.42 -12.39 14.10
C PHE A 58 -5.90 -12.34 13.75
N ALA A 59 -6.24 -11.59 12.71
CA ALA A 59 -7.53 -11.68 12.05
C ALA A 59 -7.40 -11.35 10.56
N ARG A 60 -8.32 -11.91 9.77
CA ARG A 60 -8.41 -11.66 8.33
C ARG A 60 -9.84 -11.56 7.90
N GLU A 61 -10.14 -10.54 7.09
CA GLU A 61 -11.45 -10.33 6.49
C GLU A 61 -11.34 -10.44 4.96
N ASP A 62 -12.28 -11.15 4.35
CA ASP A 62 -12.45 -11.14 2.89
C ASP A 62 -13.00 -9.78 2.46
N VAL A 63 -12.26 -9.09 1.60
CA VAL A 63 -12.63 -7.77 1.07
C VAL A 63 -12.85 -7.81 -0.43
N SER A 64 -13.10 -8.99 -0.98
CA SER A 64 -13.34 -9.17 -2.41
C SER A 64 -14.61 -8.41 -2.85
N PRO A 65 -14.59 -7.77 -4.03
CA PRO A 65 -15.72 -6.97 -4.50
C PRO A 65 -16.84 -7.84 -5.12
N TYR A 66 -17.35 -8.81 -4.37
CA TYR A 66 -18.46 -9.63 -4.86
C TYR A 66 -19.70 -8.80 -5.15
N GLY A 67 -20.23 -8.97 -6.36
CA GLY A 67 -21.40 -8.23 -6.82
C GLY A 67 -21.14 -6.81 -7.29
N TYR A 68 -19.88 -6.36 -7.31
CA TYR A 68 -19.48 -5.06 -7.82
C TYR A 68 -18.68 -5.18 -9.12
N SER A 69 -18.93 -4.27 -10.06
CA SER A 69 -18.05 -4.05 -11.21
C SER A 69 -17.04 -2.97 -10.86
N VAL A 70 -15.84 -3.39 -10.45
CA VAL A 70 -14.84 -2.45 -9.94
C VAL A 70 -13.79 -2.10 -10.99
N ARG A 71 -13.43 -0.82 -11.02
CA ARG A 71 -12.30 -0.36 -11.81
C ARG A 71 -11.00 -0.76 -11.11
N MET A 72 -10.07 -1.41 -11.84
CA MET A 72 -8.74 -1.79 -11.35
C MET A 72 -7.67 -0.77 -11.72
N ASN A 73 -7.84 -0.09 -12.87
CA ASN A 73 -6.96 0.99 -13.35
C ASN A 73 -7.73 1.92 -14.30
N SER A 74 -7.04 2.79 -15.04
CA SER A 74 -7.67 3.74 -15.96
C SER A 74 -8.48 3.09 -17.09
N THR A 75 -8.19 1.85 -17.46
CA THR A 75 -8.75 1.16 -18.64
C THR A 75 -9.46 -0.15 -18.32
N SER A 76 -9.16 -0.79 -17.20
CA SER A 76 -9.62 -2.15 -16.89
C SER A 76 -10.70 -2.14 -15.81
N VAL A 77 -11.77 -2.91 -16.04
CA VAL A 77 -12.86 -3.15 -15.10
C VAL A 77 -12.99 -4.65 -14.89
N ALA A 78 -13.06 -5.09 -13.64
CA ALA A 78 -13.31 -6.47 -13.27
C ALA A 78 -14.68 -6.63 -12.61
N ASN A 79 -15.35 -7.73 -12.92
CA ASN A 79 -16.60 -8.17 -12.31
C ASN A 79 -16.54 -9.63 -11.85
N THR A 80 -15.37 -10.26 -11.98
CA THR A 80 -15.13 -11.65 -11.63
C THR A 80 -14.02 -11.73 -10.59
N VAL A 81 -14.30 -12.36 -9.46
CA VAL A 81 -13.29 -12.69 -8.45
C VAL A 81 -12.76 -14.09 -8.78
N LYS A 82 -11.51 -14.17 -9.25
CA LYS A 82 -10.79 -15.43 -9.47
C LYS A 82 -10.32 -16.01 -8.15
N ASP A 83 -9.72 -15.16 -7.33
CA ASP A 83 -9.26 -15.49 -5.99
C ASP A 83 -9.68 -14.38 -5.02
N PRO A 84 -10.03 -14.72 -3.78
CA PRO A 84 -10.37 -13.72 -2.78
C PRO A 84 -9.17 -12.84 -2.44
N ILE A 85 -9.45 -11.56 -2.18
CA ILE A 85 -8.51 -10.58 -1.67
C ILE A 85 -8.85 -10.22 -0.22
N PHE A 86 -7.84 -9.93 0.58
CA PHE A 86 -7.99 -9.86 2.02
C PHE A 86 -7.47 -8.55 2.64
N ALA A 87 -8.07 -8.21 3.78
CA ALA A 87 -7.50 -7.32 4.78
C ALA A 87 -7.07 -8.17 5.98
N THR A 88 -5.77 -8.36 6.14
CA THR A 88 -5.17 -9.13 7.23
C THR A 88 -4.62 -8.18 8.27
N CYS A 89 -4.93 -8.39 9.55
CA CYS A 89 -4.43 -7.61 10.68
C CYS A 89 -3.64 -8.51 11.64
N VAL A 90 -2.43 -8.09 11.98
CA VAL A 90 -1.65 -8.66 13.08
C VAL A 90 -1.57 -7.60 14.18
N ALA A 91 -2.06 -7.93 15.37
CA ALA A 91 -1.92 -7.13 16.58
C ALA A 91 -0.68 -7.59 17.33
N VAL A 92 0.16 -6.66 17.78
CA VAL A 92 1.32 -6.90 18.64
C VAL A 92 1.18 -6.05 19.88
N SER A 93 1.31 -6.64 21.06
CA SER A 93 1.24 -5.96 22.34
C SER A 93 2.45 -6.27 23.20
N ASP A 94 2.93 -5.27 23.94
CA ASP A 94 3.97 -5.43 24.98
C ASP A 94 3.39 -5.49 26.40
N GLY A 95 2.07 -5.62 26.52
CA GLY A 95 1.33 -5.58 27.77
C GLY A 95 0.88 -4.16 28.19
N GLU A 96 1.41 -3.11 27.58
CA GLU A 96 1.05 -1.70 27.85
C GLU A 96 0.44 -1.02 26.64
N GLN A 97 0.98 -1.29 25.45
CA GLN A 97 0.59 -0.71 24.19
C GLN A 97 0.23 -1.80 23.18
N ILE A 98 -0.53 -1.43 22.16
CA ILE A 98 -0.83 -2.27 21.00
C ILE A 98 -0.41 -1.54 19.74
N ALA A 99 0.27 -2.26 18.84
CA ALA A 99 0.49 -1.88 17.45
C ALA A 99 -0.32 -2.79 16.51
N LEU A 100 -0.87 -2.23 15.43
CA LEU A 100 -1.64 -2.96 14.42
C LEU A 100 -0.92 -2.92 13.08
N PHE A 101 -0.63 -4.09 12.54
CA PHE A 101 0.01 -4.26 11.24
C PHE A 101 -0.98 -4.84 10.26
N PHE A 102 -1.40 -4.04 9.28
CA PHE A 102 -2.30 -4.47 8.23
C PHE A 102 -1.53 -4.81 6.95
N SER A 103 -1.82 -5.97 6.40
CA SER A 103 -1.48 -6.39 5.05
C SER A 103 -2.76 -6.37 4.21
N LEU A 104 -2.79 -5.52 3.18
CA LEU A 104 -3.99 -5.25 2.39
C LEU A 104 -3.77 -5.62 0.93
N ASP A 105 -4.58 -6.52 0.39
CA ASP A 105 -4.51 -6.93 -1.02
C ASP A 105 -5.09 -5.86 -1.96
N ILE A 106 -4.63 -4.63 -1.81
CA ILE A 106 -4.98 -3.47 -2.64
C ILE A 106 -3.74 -2.85 -3.27
N ARG A 107 -3.94 -1.99 -4.26
CA ARG A 107 -2.84 -1.37 -5.01
C ARG A 107 -1.99 -0.41 -4.17
N ASN A 108 -2.62 0.45 -3.37
CA ASN A 108 -1.93 1.43 -2.52
C ASN A 108 -2.83 1.95 -1.40
N THR A 109 -2.24 2.71 -0.50
CA THR A 109 -2.91 3.29 0.66
C THR A 109 -3.19 4.79 0.48
N THR A 110 -3.62 5.23 -0.71
CA THR A 110 -4.01 6.64 -0.98
C THR A 110 -5.01 7.19 0.05
N LYS A 111 -5.89 6.33 0.58
CA LYS A 111 -6.85 6.66 1.64
C LYS A 111 -6.34 6.33 3.05
N GLY A 112 -5.01 6.22 3.23
CA GLY A 112 -4.38 5.82 4.50
C GLY A 112 -4.83 6.67 5.70
N ALA A 113 -4.89 7.99 5.56
CA ALA A 113 -5.35 8.86 6.63
C ALA A 113 -6.80 8.56 7.08
N GLN A 114 -7.68 8.15 6.14
CA GLN A 114 -9.05 7.75 6.44
C GLN A 114 -9.08 6.37 7.12
N MET A 115 -8.28 5.41 6.63
CA MET A 115 -8.14 4.08 7.26
C MET A 115 -7.67 4.21 8.71
N LEU A 116 -6.59 4.97 8.95
CA LEU A 116 -6.09 5.30 10.30
C LEU A 116 -7.18 5.87 11.19
N SER A 117 -7.96 6.83 10.69
CA SER A 117 -9.01 7.51 11.45
C SER A 117 -10.15 6.57 11.84
N ILE A 118 -10.58 5.72 10.90
CA ILE A 118 -11.70 4.79 11.08
C ILE A 118 -11.32 3.70 12.09
N VAL A 119 -10.15 3.08 11.94
CA VAL A 119 -9.70 2.01 12.83
C VAL A 119 -9.37 2.57 14.22
N SER A 120 -8.72 3.73 14.32
CA SER A 120 -8.48 4.41 15.61
C SER A 120 -9.77 4.68 16.35
N LYS A 121 -10.81 5.20 15.67
CA LYS A 121 -12.13 5.41 16.27
C LYS A 121 -12.80 4.11 16.73
N ALA A 122 -12.60 3.02 15.97
CA ALA A 122 -13.25 1.74 16.25
C ALA A 122 -12.60 0.96 17.40
N THR A 123 -11.30 1.17 17.65
CA THR A 123 -10.47 0.39 18.58
C THR A 123 -9.91 1.18 19.76
N GLY A 124 -9.85 2.51 19.63
CA GLY A 124 -9.15 3.38 20.60
C GLY A 124 -7.62 3.39 20.44
N ILE A 125 -7.06 2.60 19.52
CA ILE A 125 -5.60 2.56 19.27
C ILE A 125 -5.15 3.88 18.60
N PRO A 126 -4.04 4.50 19.04
CA PRO A 126 -3.49 5.69 18.40
C PRO A 126 -3.12 5.45 16.94
N LYS A 127 -3.27 6.47 16.09
CA LYS A 127 -3.00 6.36 14.65
C LYS A 127 -1.55 6.04 14.32
N GLU A 128 -0.63 6.53 15.13
CA GLU A 128 0.82 6.28 15.04
C GLU A 128 1.21 4.82 15.30
N ASN A 129 0.34 4.07 15.99
CA ASN A 129 0.54 2.65 16.29
C ASN A 129 0.05 1.72 15.15
N MET A 130 -0.23 2.26 13.97
CA MET A 130 -0.82 1.47 12.89
C MET A 130 -0.01 1.55 11.59
N PHE A 131 0.24 0.37 11.01
CA PHE A 131 0.80 0.19 9.67
C PHE A 131 -0.28 -0.36 8.75
N PHE A 132 -0.71 0.39 7.75
CA PHE A 132 -1.54 -0.09 6.66
C PHE A 132 -0.67 -0.27 5.43
N THR A 133 -0.18 -1.48 5.19
CA THR A 133 0.69 -1.80 4.06
C THR A 133 -0.12 -2.44 2.95
N ALA A 134 -0.13 -1.81 1.77
CA ALA A 134 -0.70 -2.45 0.57
C ALA A 134 0.28 -3.46 -0.01
N THR A 135 -0.22 -4.60 -0.47
CA THR A 135 0.57 -5.60 -1.20
C THR A 135 0.92 -5.13 -2.62
N HIS A 136 0.47 -3.95 -2.99
CA HIS A 136 0.59 -3.36 -4.31
C HIS A 136 -0.08 -4.16 -5.42
N ASN A 137 -1.16 -4.84 -5.08
CA ASN A 137 -1.94 -5.66 -6.00
C ASN A 137 -2.63 -4.81 -7.08
N HIS A 138 -2.24 -5.00 -8.35
CA HIS A 138 -2.82 -4.32 -9.50
C HIS A 138 -4.11 -4.98 -10.00
N SER A 139 -4.43 -6.19 -9.54
CA SER A 139 -5.66 -6.93 -9.87
C SER A 139 -6.71 -6.81 -8.76
N GLY A 140 -6.76 -5.68 -8.08
CA GLY A 140 -7.74 -5.30 -7.07
C GLY A 140 -8.42 -3.96 -7.38
N PRO A 141 -9.43 -3.53 -6.59
CA PRO A 141 -10.10 -2.25 -6.78
C PRO A 141 -9.13 -1.07 -6.75
N ASP A 142 -9.25 -0.15 -7.73
CA ASP A 142 -8.42 1.05 -7.80
C ASP A 142 -8.87 2.06 -6.72
N PRO A 143 -8.02 2.40 -5.75
CA PRO A 143 -8.37 3.30 -4.66
C PRO A 143 -8.64 4.74 -5.13
N THR A 144 -8.24 5.10 -6.35
CA THR A 144 -8.44 6.44 -6.94
C THR A 144 -9.70 6.55 -7.79
N ALA A 145 -10.35 5.42 -8.11
CA ALA A 145 -11.56 5.43 -8.92
C ALA A 145 -12.75 6.04 -8.15
N SER A 146 -13.57 6.82 -8.85
CA SER A 146 -14.73 7.54 -8.31
C SER A 146 -16.06 6.97 -8.79
N THR A 147 -16.10 5.69 -9.15
CA THR A 147 -17.36 5.00 -9.52
C THR A 147 -18.19 4.68 -8.29
N SER A 148 -19.50 4.56 -8.45
CA SER A 148 -20.42 4.19 -7.35
C SER A 148 -20.06 2.84 -6.73
N ASP A 149 -19.72 1.85 -7.55
CA ASP A 149 -19.37 0.50 -7.10
C ASP A 149 -18.10 0.50 -6.24
N VAL A 150 -17.07 1.27 -6.63
CA VAL A 150 -15.86 1.44 -5.82
C VAL A 150 -16.17 2.16 -4.50
N ALA A 151 -17.08 3.14 -4.50
CA ALA A 151 -17.48 3.83 -3.29
C ALA A 151 -18.23 2.90 -2.31
N HIS A 152 -19.13 2.04 -2.81
CA HIS A 152 -19.82 1.04 -2.01
C HIS A 152 -18.84 0.00 -1.46
N TRP A 153 -17.94 -0.52 -2.31
CA TRP A 153 -16.90 -1.44 -1.88
C TRP A 153 -16.04 -0.84 -0.76
N TYR A 154 -15.66 0.46 -0.84
CA TYR A 154 -14.91 1.10 0.23
C TYR A 154 -15.67 1.19 1.55
N ALA A 155 -16.99 1.38 1.50
CA ALA A 155 -17.79 1.39 2.74
C ALA A 155 -17.72 0.03 3.45
N ASP A 156 -17.76 -1.06 2.71
CA ASP A 156 -17.65 -2.41 3.25
C ASP A 156 -16.19 -2.73 3.66
N PHE A 157 -15.21 -2.31 2.86
CA PHE A 157 -13.80 -2.41 3.18
C PHE A 157 -13.44 -1.75 4.52
N TYR A 158 -13.97 -0.56 4.81
CA TYR A 158 -13.72 0.11 6.09
C TYR A 158 -14.37 -0.60 7.29
N LYS A 159 -15.51 -1.24 7.10
CA LYS A 159 -16.11 -2.12 8.12
C LYS A 159 -15.23 -3.34 8.39
N ALA A 160 -14.73 -3.96 7.32
CA ALA A 160 -13.82 -5.09 7.39
C ALA A 160 -12.51 -4.73 8.11
N LEU A 161 -11.90 -3.58 7.81
CA LEU A 161 -10.71 -3.10 8.54
C LEU A 161 -10.97 -2.97 10.05
N SER A 162 -12.10 -2.36 10.41
CA SER A 162 -12.47 -2.17 11.82
C SER A 162 -12.74 -3.50 12.53
N LYS A 163 -13.35 -4.46 11.81
CA LYS A 163 -13.59 -5.79 12.32
C LYS A 163 -12.29 -6.56 12.51
N ALA A 164 -11.43 -6.60 11.49
CA ALA A 164 -10.13 -7.28 11.55
C ALA A 164 -9.27 -6.74 12.71
N ALA A 165 -9.27 -5.41 12.93
CA ALA A 165 -8.55 -4.82 14.06
C ALA A 165 -9.09 -5.31 15.41
N LYS A 166 -10.41 -5.28 15.62
CA LYS A 166 -11.04 -5.72 16.86
C LYS A 166 -10.81 -7.21 17.12
N ASP A 167 -10.94 -8.02 16.09
CA ASP A 167 -10.78 -9.46 16.21
C ASP A 167 -9.31 -9.84 16.47
N ALA A 168 -8.34 -9.16 15.83
CA ALA A 168 -6.93 -9.35 16.12
C ALA A 168 -6.56 -8.92 17.55
N ILE A 169 -7.12 -7.82 18.06
CA ILE A 169 -6.94 -7.41 19.46
C ILE A 169 -7.56 -8.45 20.42
N ALA A 170 -8.74 -8.97 20.10
CA ALA A 170 -9.39 -10.00 20.91
C ALA A 170 -8.67 -11.35 20.87
N ASP A 171 -7.89 -11.61 19.82
CA ASP A 171 -7.08 -12.82 19.63
C ASP A 171 -5.69 -12.75 20.28
N LEU A 172 -5.31 -11.65 20.94
CA LEU A 172 -4.02 -11.49 21.60
C LEU A 172 -3.74 -12.67 22.55
N THR A 173 -2.57 -13.30 22.35
CA THR A 173 -2.11 -14.48 23.08
C THR A 173 -0.61 -14.35 23.36
N PRO A 174 -0.10 -14.73 24.54
CA PRO A 174 1.33 -14.72 24.82
C PRO A 174 2.11 -15.41 23.72
N SER A 175 3.23 -14.82 23.30
CA SER A 175 3.94 -15.26 22.10
C SER A 175 5.45 -15.15 22.27
N GLU A 176 6.19 -16.09 21.69
CA GLU A 176 7.63 -16.03 21.48
C GLU A 176 7.94 -15.60 20.05
N ILE A 177 9.09 -14.97 19.84
CA ILE A 177 9.48 -14.40 18.53
C ILE A 177 10.62 -15.22 17.95
N PHE A 178 10.50 -15.56 16.67
CA PHE A 178 11.55 -16.15 15.86
C PHE A 178 11.74 -15.33 14.58
N ILE A 179 12.97 -15.22 14.13
CA ILE A 179 13.32 -14.47 12.91
C ILE A 179 14.12 -15.37 11.97
N GLY A 180 13.72 -15.38 10.70
CA GLY A 180 14.32 -16.19 9.66
C GLY A 180 14.57 -15.43 8.37
N LYS A 181 15.52 -15.93 7.57
CA LYS A 181 15.87 -15.35 6.26
C LYS A 181 16.24 -16.47 5.31
N ALA A 182 15.86 -16.33 4.04
CA ALA A 182 16.29 -17.18 2.95
C ALA A 182 16.31 -16.39 1.64
N ASP A 183 17.18 -16.76 0.73
CA ASP A 183 17.25 -16.11 -0.58
C ASP A 183 16.28 -16.77 -1.56
N SER A 184 15.44 -15.99 -2.19
CA SER A 184 14.66 -16.49 -3.32
C SER A 184 15.57 -16.86 -4.49
N PRO A 185 15.24 -17.94 -5.24
CA PRO A 185 16.06 -18.40 -6.32
C PRO A 185 16.26 -17.31 -7.40
N ALA A 186 17.39 -17.35 -8.08
CA ALA A 186 17.61 -16.50 -9.23
C ALA A 186 16.48 -16.67 -10.27
N GLY A 187 16.00 -15.57 -10.80
CA GLY A 187 14.92 -15.57 -11.78
C GLY A 187 13.51 -15.37 -11.20
N THR A 188 13.37 -15.13 -9.88
CA THR A 188 12.08 -14.81 -9.25
C THR A 188 11.71 -13.35 -9.32
N ASN A 189 12.69 -12.45 -9.24
CA ASN A 189 12.47 -11.01 -9.35
C ASN A 189 13.66 -10.31 -10.04
N PHE A 190 13.40 -9.18 -10.68
CA PHE A 190 14.36 -8.43 -11.48
C PHE A 190 14.15 -6.93 -11.30
N VAL A 191 15.25 -6.17 -11.34
CA VAL A 191 15.17 -4.72 -11.56
C VAL A 191 14.67 -4.48 -12.98
N ARG A 192 13.59 -3.73 -13.15
CA ARG A 192 12.96 -3.48 -14.45
C ARG A 192 13.56 -2.31 -15.23
N ARG A 193 14.69 -1.78 -14.75
CA ARG A 193 15.49 -0.72 -15.35
C ARG A 193 16.82 -1.30 -15.80
N TYR A 194 17.21 -1.06 -17.06
CA TYR A 194 18.33 -1.76 -17.68
C TYR A 194 19.03 -0.89 -18.71
N GLN A 195 20.32 -1.19 -18.92
CA GLN A 195 21.17 -0.57 -19.93
C GLN A 195 21.19 -1.40 -21.20
N ARG A 196 21.24 -0.72 -22.35
CA ARG A 196 21.42 -1.34 -23.65
C ARG A 196 22.87 -1.19 -24.13
N ALA A 197 23.26 -2.01 -25.12
CA ALA A 197 24.62 -2.02 -25.70
C ALA A 197 25.03 -0.68 -26.35
N ASP A 198 24.07 0.17 -26.72
CA ASP A 198 24.31 1.52 -27.22
C ASP A 198 24.49 2.58 -26.11
N GLY A 199 24.49 2.16 -24.84
CA GLY A 199 24.63 3.02 -23.68
C GLY A 199 23.32 3.67 -23.23
N SER A 200 22.22 3.49 -23.95
CA SER A 200 20.92 4.03 -23.53
C SER A 200 20.35 3.25 -22.35
N TRP A 201 19.56 3.94 -21.51
CA TRP A 201 18.79 3.35 -20.43
C TRP A 201 17.34 3.18 -20.83
N ASP A 202 16.73 2.10 -20.38
CA ASP A 202 15.37 1.73 -20.70
C ASP A 202 14.67 1.11 -19.48
N GLY A 203 13.37 0.91 -19.57
CA GLY A 203 12.56 0.32 -18.52
C GLY A 203 11.11 0.21 -18.95
N ILE A 204 10.23 -0.07 -17.97
CA ILE A 204 8.79 -0.17 -18.21
C ILE A 204 8.21 1.19 -18.65
N HIS A 205 7.25 1.15 -19.56
CA HIS A 205 6.56 2.34 -20.10
C HIS A 205 7.46 3.39 -20.76
N ASN A 206 8.69 3.05 -21.08
CA ASN A 206 9.54 3.89 -21.91
C ASN A 206 9.28 3.56 -23.38
N GLU A 207 9.10 4.59 -24.20
CA GLU A 207 9.04 4.46 -25.66
C GLU A 207 10.45 4.53 -26.27
N ASN A 208 11.44 3.92 -25.62
CA ASN A 208 12.78 3.86 -26.19
C ASN A 208 12.74 3.08 -27.50
N THR A 209 13.14 3.74 -28.57
CA THR A 209 13.15 3.16 -29.92
C THR A 209 14.38 2.31 -30.19
N SER A 210 15.36 2.27 -29.28
CA SER A 210 16.57 1.47 -29.43
C SER A 210 16.24 -0.02 -29.59
N LYS A 211 16.91 -0.66 -30.54
CA LYS A 211 16.87 -2.11 -30.76
C LYS A 211 18.14 -2.80 -30.24
N ALA A 212 19.06 -2.05 -29.61
CA ALA A 212 20.27 -2.62 -29.05
C ALA A 212 19.91 -3.62 -27.92
N PRO A 213 20.67 -4.73 -27.81
CA PRO A 213 20.46 -5.72 -26.77
C PRO A 213 20.59 -5.12 -25.37
N VAL A 214 19.83 -5.64 -24.39
CA VAL A 214 20.02 -5.36 -22.97
C VAL A 214 21.32 -6.00 -22.51
N THR A 215 22.13 -5.24 -21.76
CA THR A 215 23.47 -5.68 -21.32
C THR A 215 23.63 -5.74 -19.82
N ALA A 216 22.87 -4.93 -19.06
CA ALA A 216 22.94 -4.91 -17.59
C ALA A 216 21.63 -4.38 -16.99
N TYR A 217 21.31 -4.83 -15.80
CA TYR A 217 20.32 -4.16 -14.93
C TYR A 217 20.95 -2.95 -14.25
N GLU A 218 20.13 -1.96 -13.87
CA GLU A 218 20.60 -0.73 -13.18
C GLU A 218 21.21 -1.05 -11.82
N THR A 219 20.59 -1.98 -11.10
CA THR A 219 21.06 -2.52 -9.82
C THR A 219 20.68 -4.00 -9.73
N GLU A 220 21.13 -4.68 -8.69
CA GLU A 220 20.66 -6.04 -8.40
C GLU A 220 19.35 -6.01 -7.62
N ALA A 221 18.44 -6.93 -7.94
CA ALA A 221 17.22 -7.13 -7.15
C ALA A 221 17.60 -7.83 -5.83
N ASP A 222 17.08 -7.31 -4.73
CA ASP A 222 17.20 -7.98 -3.43
C ASP A 222 16.36 -9.27 -3.44
N LYS A 223 17.00 -10.39 -3.16
CA LYS A 223 16.40 -11.74 -3.19
C LYS A 223 16.00 -12.22 -1.80
N GLU A 224 16.49 -11.57 -0.73
CA GLU A 224 16.28 -12.04 0.63
C GLU A 224 14.79 -11.89 1.03
N LEU A 225 14.17 -13.04 1.32
CA LEU A 225 12.88 -13.14 1.98
C LEU A 225 13.11 -13.22 3.48
N ARG A 226 12.34 -12.45 4.23
CA ARG A 226 12.45 -12.30 5.69
C ARG A 226 11.18 -12.76 6.35
N THR A 227 11.31 -13.50 7.45
CA THR A 227 10.18 -13.96 8.26
C THR A 227 10.30 -13.49 9.70
N VAL A 228 9.16 -13.15 10.28
CA VAL A 228 8.98 -13.04 11.73
C VAL A 228 7.86 -13.98 12.08
N ARG A 229 8.16 -15.03 12.84
CA ARG A 229 7.17 -15.99 13.34
C ARG A 229 6.90 -15.71 14.82
N PHE A 230 5.62 -15.72 15.16
CA PHE A 230 5.16 -15.67 16.53
C PHE A 230 4.60 -17.04 16.90
N GLU A 231 5.28 -17.72 17.82
CA GLU A 231 4.79 -18.97 18.41
C GLU A 231 3.78 -18.65 19.53
N ARG A 232 2.60 -19.27 19.46
CA ARG A 232 1.42 -18.84 20.21
C ARG A 232 0.81 -19.95 21.07
N GLY A 233 1.62 -20.91 21.51
CA GLY A 233 1.18 -22.05 22.32
C GLY A 233 0.15 -22.92 21.59
N ASP A 234 -1.07 -23.01 22.12
CA ASP A 234 -2.12 -23.85 21.53
C ASP A 234 -2.83 -23.21 20.31
N LYS A 235 -2.53 -21.97 19.97
CA LYS A 235 -3.06 -21.29 18.80
C LYS A 235 -2.12 -21.44 17.61
N LYS A 236 -2.69 -21.32 16.40
CA LYS A 236 -1.85 -21.26 15.19
C LYS A 236 -0.87 -20.10 15.28
N ASP A 237 0.37 -20.39 14.95
CA ASP A 237 1.41 -19.39 14.82
C ASP A 237 1.06 -18.33 13.78
N ILE A 238 1.72 -17.19 13.88
CA ILE A 238 1.61 -16.13 12.87
C ILE A 238 2.95 -15.99 12.18
N VAL A 239 2.99 -16.08 10.86
CA VAL A 239 4.19 -15.82 10.05
C VAL A 239 3.97 -14.54 9.25
N MET A 240 4.69 -13.49 9.62
CA MET A 240 4.82 -12.28 8.81
C MET A 240 5.98 -12.44 7.85
N VAL A 241 5.77 -12.10 6.58
CA VAL A 241 6.79 -12.20 5.53
C VAL A 241 7.02 -10.84 4.88
N ASN A 242 8.28 -10.48 4.65
CA ASN A 242 8.68 -9.32 3.86
C ASN A 242 9.56 -9.76 2.68
N TRP A 243 9.09 -9.47 1.49
CA TRP A 243 9.77 -9.69 0.21
C TRP A 243 9.26 -8.67 -0.80
N GLN A 244 9.87 -8.56 -1.99
CA GLN A 244 9.55 -7.48 -2.91
C GLN A 244 9.47 -7.92 -4.37
N ALA A 245 8.30 -7.68 -4.97
CA ALA A 245 8.08 -7.55 -6.41
C ALA A 245 6.71 -6.91 -6.68
N HIS A 246 6.54 -6.22 -7.78
CA HIS A 246 5.24 -5.69 -8.21
C HIS A 246 4.22 -6.82 -8.40
N ALA A 247 3.12 -6.78 -7.68
CA ALA A 247 1.98 -7.68 -7.86
C ALA A 247 1.10 -7.20 -9.03
N ALA A 248 1.67 -7.22 -10.24
CA ALA A 248 1.06 -6.67 -11.46
C ALA A 248 0.99 -7.67 -12.62
N HIS A 249 1.42 -8.90 -12.44
CA HIS A 249 1.51 -9.89 -13.51
C HIS A 249 0.14 -10.46 -13.89
N ALA A 250 -0.73 -10.70 -12.91
CA ALA A 250 -2.10 -11.15 -13.17
C ALA A 250 -2.89 -10.11 -13.99
N LEU A 251 -2.72 -8.82 -13.74
CA LEU A 251 -3.31 -7.76 -14.54
C LEU A 251 -2.80 -7.78 -15.98
N SER A 252 -1.50 -8.02 -16.19
CA SER A 252 -0.89 -8.05 -17.52
C SER A 252 -1.35 -9.25 -18.33
N SER A 253 -1.60 -10.40 -17.69
CA SER A 253 -2.04 -11.63 -18.36
C SER A 253 -3.57 -11.71 -18.51
N ASN A 254 -4.35 -11.19 -17.57
CA ASN A 254 -5.81 -11.15 -17.62
C ASN A 254 -6.36 -9.97 -16.80
N ASN A 255 -6.64 -8.87 -17.45
CA ASN A 255 -7.06 -7.62 -16.83
C ASN A 255 -8.56 -7.53 -16.51
N SER A 256 -9.27 -8.65 -16.44
CA SER A 256 -10.70 -8.71 -16.14
C SER A 256 -11.06 -9.45 -14.85
N VAL A 257 -10.08 -9.91 -14.09
CA VAL A 257 -10.30 -10.68 -12.86
C VAL A 257 -9.65 -10.04 -11.64
N ILE A 258 -10.29 -10.23 -10.50
CA ILE A 258 -9.76 -9.89 -9.18
C ILE A 258 -8.99 -11.11 -8.63
N THR A 259 -7.76 -10.88 -8.18
CA THR A 259 -6.90 -11.85 -7.49
C THR A 259 -5.84 -11.07 -6.69
N ALA A 260 -5.18 -11.70 -5.72
CA ALA A 260 -4.04 -11.09 -5.02
C ALA A 260 -2.69 -11.34 -5.72
N ASP A 261 -2.70 -11.68 -7.03
CA ASP A 261 -1.50 -11.98 -7.80
C ASP A 261 -0.68 -13.13 -7.16
N PHE A 262 0.64 -13.13 -7.21
CA PHE A 262 1.50 -14.16 -6.64
C PHE A 262 1.25 -14.41 -5.14
N ILE A 263 0.77 -13.42 -4.42
CA ILE A 263 0.47 -13.52 -2.99
C ILE A 263 -0.64 -14.55 -2.74
N THR A 264 -1.53 -14.78 -3.71
CA THR A 264 -2.59 -15.80 -3.61
C THR A 264 -2.02 -17.20 -3.36
N ASN A 265 -1.14 -17.67 -4.24
CA ASN A 265 -0.54 -19.01 -4.14
C ASN A 265 0.48 -19.05 -2.99
N PHE A 266 1.22 -17.97 -2.78
CA PHE A 266 2.15 -17.86 -1.67
C PHE A 266 1.43 -18.04 -0.33
N ARG A 267 0.36 -17.28 -0.07
CA ARG A 267 -0.47 -17.40 1.14
C ARG A 267 -1.04 -18.79 1.31
N LYS A 268 -1.73 -19.30 0.28
CA LYS A 268 -2.35 -20.64 0.32
C LYS A 268 -1.34 -21.74 0.62
N GLY A 269 -0.14 -21.66 0.01
CA GLY A 269 0.90 -22.66 0.20
C GLY A 269 1.49 -22.62 1.61
N VAL A 270 1.90 -21.45 2.09
CA VAL A 270 2.47 -21.30 3.45
C VAL A 270 1.47 -21.76 4.51
N GLU A 271 0.21 -21.32 4.44
CA GLU A 271 -0.82 -21.71 5.42
C GLU A 271 -1.12 -23.21 5.40
N LYS A 272 -1.06 -23.84 4.21
CA LYS A 272 -1.32 -25.26 4.07
C LYS A 272 -0.15 -26.12 4.58
N GLU A 273 1.10 -25.75 4.22
CA GLU A 273 2.27 -26.58 4.48
C GLU A 273 2.83 -26.42 5.88
N MET A 274 2.63 -25.24 6.49
CA MET A 274 3.19 -24.92 7.81
C MET A 274 2.12 -24.84 8.91
N ASP A 275 0.83 -24.93 8.57
CA ASP A 275 -0.32 -24.79 9.48
C ASP A 275 -0.30 -23.49 10.31
N VAL A 276 0.03 -22.37 9.68
CA VAL A 276 0.17 -21.06 10.31
C VAL A 276 -0.85 -20.05 9.77
N ASN A 277 -0.95 -18.91 10.41
CA ASN A 277 -1.58 -17.69 9.88
C ASN A 277 -0.53 -16.86 9.15
N PHE A 278 -0.82 -16.44 7.93
CA PHE A 278 0.14 -15.74 7.05
C PHE A 278 -0.21 -14.29 6.86
N ALA A 279 0.80 -13.38 6.93
CA ALA A 279 0.68 -11.98 6.56
C ALA A 279 1.87 -11.53 5.72
N TYR A 280 1.61 -11.00 4.51
CA TYR A 280 2.63 -10.53 3.57
C TYR A 280 2.78 -9.01 3.62
N PHE A 281 4.00 -8.52 3.82
CA PHE A 281 4.33 -7.10 3.82
C PHE A 281 5.24 -6.78 2.63
N GLN A 282 4.74 -5.96 1.71
CA GLN A 282 5.45 -5.59 0.50
C GLN A 282 6.71 -4.79 0.81
N GLY A 283 7.84 -5.28 0.33
CA GLY A 283 9.12 -4.60 0.41
C GLY A 283 9.27 -3.46 -0.60
N ALA A 284 10.49 -3.01 -0.80
CA ALA A 284 10.83 -1.96 -1.75
C ALA A 284 10.77 -2.51 -3.19
N ALA A 285 9.61 -2.36 -3.84
CA ALA A 285 9.33 -2.93 -5.15
C ALA A 285 9.13 -1.89 -6.26
N GLY A 286 9.46 -0.62 -6.02
CA GLY A 286 9.19 0.46 -6.99
C GLY A 286 9.79 0.22 -8.38
N ASP A 287 10.92 -0.46 -8.45
CA ASP A 287 11.63 -0.82 -9.68
C ASP A 287 11.77 -2.34 -9.88
N ILE A 288 11.04 -3.17 -9.14
CA ILE A 288 11.20 -4.64 -9.15
C ILE A 288 9.97 -5.31 -9.77
N ASN A 289 10.20 -6.18 -10.76
CA ASN A 289 9.21 -6.99 -11.46
C ASN A 289 9.62 -8.47 -11.55
N PHE A 290 8.72 -9.31 -12.08
CA PHE A 290 8.99 -10.71 -12.47
C PHE A 290 9.51 -10.84 -13.92
N SER A 291 9.49 -9.75 -14.70
CA SER A 291 9.90 -9.77 -16.10
C SER A 291 11.38 -9.60 -16.23
N SER A 292 12.03 -10.50 -16.98
CA SER A 292 13.42 -10.40 -17.36
C SER A 292 13.56 -9.86 -18.79
N HIS A 293 14.62 -9.09 -19.00
CA HIS A 293 15.00 -8.58 -20.32
C HIS A 293 16.33 -9.17 -20.85
N MET A 294 16.92 -10.11 -20.07
CA MET A 294 18.24 -10.69 -20.35
C MET A 294 18.25 -12.22 -20.56
N ASN A 295 17.10 -12.83 -20.84
CA ASN A 295 16.93 -14.30 -20.96
C ASN A 295 17.32 -15.10 -19.71
N ASP A 296 17.30 -14.47 -18.54
CA ASP A 296 17.58 -15.08 -17.25
C ASP A 296 16.30 -15.38 -16.44
N LYS A 297 15.13 -15.16 -17.05
CA LYS A 297 13.83 -15.52 -16.50
C LYS A 297 13.72 -17.05 -16.40
N LYS A 298 13.45 -17.55 -15.20
CA LYS A 298 13.37 -18.98 -14.93
C LYS A 298 11.92 -19.45 -14.70
N TYR A 299 11.08 -18.57 -14.20
CA TYR A 299 9.70 -18.88 -13.82
C TYR A 299 8.72 -18.09 -14.68
N ASP A 300 7.59 -18.70 -15.01
CA ASP A 300 6.56 -18.09 -15.84
C ASP A 300 5.21 -18.03 -15.11
N GLY A 301 4.67 -16.85 -14.97
CA GLY A 301 3.40 -16.65 -14.31
C GLY A 301 3.51 -16.35 -12.81
N TRP A 302 2.51 -15.62 -12.35
CA TRP A 302 2.41 -15.19 -10.96
C TRP A 302 2.06 -16.36 -10.02
N GLU A 303 1.33 -17.37 -10.51
CA GLU A 303 1.03 -18.58 -9.74
C GLU A 303 2.28 -19.38 -9.40
N GLU A 304 3.20 -19.52 -10.36
CA GLU A 304 4.45 -20.26 -10.18
C GLU A 304 5.38 -19.52 -9.21
N ILE A 305 5.54 -18.21 -9.37
CA ILE A 305 6.33 -17.38 -8.43
C ILE A 305 5.78 -17.51 -7.01
N GLY A 306 4.45 -17.43 -6.85
CA GLY A 306 3.82 -17.61 -5.55
C GLY A 306 4.15 -18.96 -4.93
N SER A 307 4.17 -20.03 -5.73
CA SER A 307 4.48 -21.39 -5.26
C SER A 307 5.97 -21.54 -4.88
N VAL A 308 6.88 -20.98 -5.67
CA VAL A 308 8.33 -20.99 -5.36
C VAL A 308 8.63 -20.28 -4.03
N LEU A 309 7.95 -19.18 -3.75
CA LEU A 309 8.13 -18.43 -2.50
C LEU A 309 7.66 -19.20 -1.25
N VAL A 310 6.82 -20.23 -1.40
CA VAL A 310 6.45 -21.11 -0.29
C VAL A 310 7.67 -21.85 0.23
N ASP A 311 8.46 -22.45 -0.68
CA ASP A 311 9.68 -23.19 -0.32
C ASP A 311 10.70 -22.25 0.36
N VAL A 312 10.83 -21.02 -0.15
CA VAL A 312 11.73 -20.00 0.42
C VAL A 312 11.29 -19.58 1.83
N ALA A 313 9.98 -19.37 2.04
CA ALA A 313 9.48 -19.02 3.36
C ALA A 313 9.65 -20.17 4.36
N LYS A 314 9.46 -21.42 3.88
CA LYS A 314 9.72 -22.62 4.67
C LYS A 314 11.20 -22.72 5.07
N GLU A 315 12.11 -22.54 4.11
CA GLU A 315 13.57 -22.51 4.39
C GLU A 315 13.91 -21.42 5.42
N ALA A 316 13.33 -20.22 5.30
CA ALA A 316 13.54 -19.14 6.24
C ALA A 316 13.07 -19.50 7.66
N VAL A 317 11.93 -20.20 7.80
CA VAL A 317 11.42 -20.66 9.08
C VAL A 317 12.19 -21.87 9.61
N ASP A 318 12.56 -22.83 8.75
CA ASP A 318 13.37 -23.98 9.17
C ASP A 318 14.76 -23.57 9.70
N ASN A 319 15.28 -22.40 9.27
CA ASN A 319 16.57 -21.83 9.69
C ASN A 319 16.44 -20.62 10.65
N GLU A 320 15.25 -20.39 11.22
CA GLU A 320 15.00 -19.26 12.09
C GLU A 320 15.76 -19.37 13.44
N THR A 321 15.94 -18.22 14.07
CA THR A 321 16.55 -18.12 15.40
C THR A 321 15.60 -17.42 16.37
N PRO A 322 15.61 -17.80 17.67
CA PRO A 322 14.88 -17.05 18.68
C PRO A 322 15.30 -15.58 18.70
N ALA A 323 14.33 -14.71 18.84
CA ALA A 323 14.53 -13.27 18.94
C ALA A 323 13.98 -12.73 20.26
N SER A 324 14.58 -11.70 20.80
CA SER A 324 14.08 -11.07 22.02
C SER A 324 12.74 -10.38 21.75
N SER A 325 11.82 -10.47 22.70
CA SER A 325 10.69 -9.57 22.83
C SER A 325 11.07 -8.34 23.62
N GLY A 326 10.33 -7.24 23.50
CA GLY A 326 10.62 -6.01 24.23
C GLY A 326 9.48 -5.03 24.13
N LYS A 327 9.67 -3.87 24.76
CA LYS A 327 8.69 -2.79 24.70
C LYS A 327 8.50 -2.30 23.27
N LEU A 328 7.26 -2.01 22.92
CA LEU A 328 6.92 -1.34 21.67
C LEU A 328 7.50 0.07 21.68
N GLN A 329 8.31 0.38 20.70
CA GLN A 329 8.78 1.73 20.42
C GLN A 329 8.16 2.20 19.12
N ILE A 330 7.47 3.32 19.16
CA ILE A 330 6.64 3.82 18.06
C ILE A 330 7.01 5.27 17.81
N THR A 331 7.42 5.58 16.60
CA THR A 331 7.74 6.94 16.20
C THR A 331 7.16 7.23 14.82
N LYS A 332 6.47 8.35 14.71
CA LYS A 332 6.10 8.98 13.45
C LYS A 332 6.95 10.22 13.26
N SER A 333 7.67 10.29 12.14
CA SER A 333 8.36 11.48 11.67
C SER A 333 7.71 12.00 10.39
N VAL A 334 7.83 13.28 10.10
CA VAL A 334 7.34 13.87 8.85
C VAL A 334 8.49 14.66 8.23
N LEU A 335 8.97 14.20 7.09
CA LEU A 335 9.93 14.95 6.27
C LEU A 335 9.20 15.84 5.27
N ASP A 336 9.76 17.01 5.00
CA ASP A 336 9.34 17.84 3.87
C ASP A 336 10.06 17.37 2.60
N GLY A 337 9.32 16.69 1.73
CA GLY A 337 9.78 16.35 0.39
C GLY A 337 9.72 17.58 -0.50
N VAL A 338 10.88 18.01 -1.05
CA VAL A 338 10.93 19.13 -2.01
C VAL A 338 10.31 18.69 -3.33
N VAL A 339 9.30 19.42 -3.80
CA VAL A 339 8.57 19.06 -5.01
C VAL A 339 9.31 19.57 -6.23
N ARG A 340 9.53 18.71 -7.23
CA ARG A 340 10.14 19.07 -8.52
C ARG A 340 9.30 20.14 -9.23
N LYS A 341 9.95 21.21 -9.62
CA LYS A 341 9.28 22.30 -10.33
C LYS A 341 9.26 22.06 -11.82
N GLU A 342 8.12 22.39 -12.41
CA GLU A 342 7.90 22.35 -13.86
C GLU A 342 7.86 23.75 -14.44
N SER A 343 8.36 23.89 -15.66
CA SER A 343 8.19 25.16 -16.37
C SER A 343 6.71 25.43 -16.68
N ALA A 344 6.32 26.70 -16.71
CA ALA A 344 4.95 27.09 -17.07
C ALA A 344 4.54 26.55 -18.45
N GLU A 345 5.48 26.48 -19.39
CA GLU A 345 5.24 25.95 -20.73
C GLU A 345 5.01 24.42 -20.68
N ARG A 346 5.81 23.65 -19.90
CA ARG A 346 5.62 22.19 -19.73
C ARG A 346 4.25 21.88 -19.12
N VAL A 347 3.84 22.67 -18.13
CA VAL A 347 2.51 22.54 -17.50
C VAL A 347 1.37 22.85 -18.48
N LYS A 348 1.53 23.89 -19.32
CA LYS A 348 0.56 24.25 -20.36
C LYS A 348 0.39 23.13 -21.38
N GLN A 349 1.51 22.56 -21.87
CA GLN A 349 1.53 21.44 -22.80
C GLN A 349 0.86 20.19 -22.20
N ALA A 350 1.18 19.84 -20.95
CA ALA A 350 0.56 18.73 -20.25
C ALA A 350 -0.96 18.91 -20.11
N LYS A 351 -1.43 20.12 -19.78
CA LYS A 351 -2.86 20.43 -19.68
C LYS A 351 -3.56 20.36 -21.05
N GLU A 352 -2.90 20.75 -22.14
CA GLU A 352 -3.42 20.62 -23.51
C GLU A 352 -3.62 19.16 -23.86
N ILE A 353 -2.61 18.29 -23.67
CA ILE A 353 -2.71 16.86 -23.89
C ILE A 353 -3.84 16.23 -23.06
N ASN A 354 -3.92 16.60 -21.77
CA ASN A 354 -4.93 16.02 -20.87
C ASN A 354 -6.37 16.40 -21.22
N LYS A 355 -6.61 17.55 -21.86
CA LYS A 355 -7.92 17.99 -22.31
C LYS A 355 -8.39 17.29 -23.59
N THR A 356 -7.47 16.72 -24.36
CA THR A 356 -7.77 16.07 -25.65
C THR A 356 -8.49 14.75 -25.38
N SER A 357 -9.60 14.50 -26.07
CA SER A 357 -10.44 13.29 -25.87
C SER A 357 -9.98 12.10 -26.71
N LEU A 358 -9.45 12.34 -27.92
CA LEU A 358 -9.05 11.29 -28.86
C LEU A 358 -7.63 10.79 -28.55
N ASP A 359 -7.47 9.49 -28.40
CA ASP A 359 -6.16 8.87 -28.09
C ASP A 359 -5.11 9.12 -29.19
N SER A 360 -5.51 9.16 -30.46
CA SER A 360 -4.60 9.48 -31.57
C SER A 360 -4.06 10.90 -31.50
N GLU A 361 -4.91 11.86 -31.14
CA GLU A 361 -4.49 13.26 -30.97
C GLU A 361 -3.62 13.40 -29.72
N LYS A 362 -3.94 12.71 -28.62
CA LYS A 362 -3.07 12.68 -27.42
C LYS A 362 -1.68 12.16 -27.75
N SER A 363 -1.57 11.06 -28.49
CA SER A 363 -0.29 10.49 -28.89
C SER A 363 0.50 11.46 -29.78
N ALA A 364 -0.17 12.14 -30.72
CA ALA A 364 0.47 13.15 -31.57
C ALA A 364 0.99 14.35 -30.77
N LEU A 365 0.23 14.85 -29.79
CA LEU A 365 0.64 15.93 -28.91
C LEU A 365 1.76 15.52 -27.95
N MET A 366 1.71 14.29 -27.41
CA MET A 366 2.81 13.75 -26.58
C MET A 366 4.11 13.70 -27.38
N SER A 367 4.08 13.17 -28.60
CA SER A 367 5.24 13.14 -29.49
C SER A 367 5.73 14.56 -29.82
N LYS A 368 4.83 15.48 -30.15
CA LYS A 368 5.15 16.88 -30.46
C LYS A 368 5.86 17.58 -29.32
N TYR A 369 5.43 17.34 -28.08
CA TYR A 369 5.93 17.99 -26.88
C TYR A 369 6.96 17.15 -26.12
N ALA A 370 7.40 16.02 -26.67
CA ALA A 370 8.36 15.09 -26.08
C ALA A 370 7.96 14.63 -24.66
N PHE A 371 6.70 14.20 -24.50
CA PHE A 371 6.26 13.46 -23.32
C PHE A 371 6.42 11.95 -23.58
N ALA A 372 7.11 11.27 -22.69
CA ALA A 372 7.36 9.83 -22.81
C ALA A 372 6.10 8.98 -22.57
N SER A 373 5.16 9.47 -21.74
CA SER A 373 3.95 8.72 -21.42
C SER A 373 2.81 9.61 -20.93
N ARG A 374 1.56 9.07 -20.97
CA ARG A 374 0.40 9.70 -20.31
C ARG A 374 0.58 9.85 -18.79
N TYR A 375 1.41 9.02 -18.21
CA TYR A 375 1.70 9.06 -16.77
C TYR A 375 2.59 10.27 -16.42
N GLU A 376 3.56 10.58 -17.26
CA GLU A 376 4.36 11.82 -17.15
C GLU A 376 3.48 13.05 -17.26
N VAL A 377 2.57 13.09 -18.25
CA VAL A 377 1.59 14.19 -18.41
C VAL A 377 0.80 14.42 -17.11
N SER A 378 0.31 13.34 -16.51
CA SER A 378 -0.44 13.40 -15.26
C SER A 378 0.43 13.86 -14.09
N ALA A 379 1.68 13.39 -14.02
CA ALA A 379 2.62 13.77 -12.97
C ALA A 379 3.02 15.25 -13.04
N VAL A 380 3.27 15.79 -14.24
CA VAL A 380 3.55 17.21 -14.47
C VAL A 380 2.38 18.08 -13.96
N ILE A 381 1.15 17.71 -14.30
CA ILE A 381 -0.05 18.44 -13.84
C ILE A 381 -0.16 18.36 -12.31
N LYS A 382 0.09 17.19 -11.73
CA LYS A 382 0.00 17.00 -10.28
C LYS A 382 1.07 17.79 -9.55
N ARG A 383 2.34 17.74 -9.98
CA ARG A 383 3.44 18.54 -9.41
C ARG A 383 3.14 20.04 -9.46
N ALA A 384 2.60 20.52 -10.57
CA ALA A 384 2.21 21.94 -10.73
C ALA A 384 1.10 22.39 -9.77
N GLY A 385 0.30 21.45 -9.24
CA GLY A 385 -0.73 21.73 -8.23
C GLY A 385 -0.25 21.55 -6.79
N MET A 386 0.98 21.06 -6.58
CA MET A 386 1.58 20.90 -5.26
C MET A 386 2.32 22.18 -4.83
N GLY A 387 2.49 22.38 -3.51
CA GLY A 387 3.33 23.43 -2.96
C GLY A 387 4.82 23.23 -3.27
N ASP A 388 5.69 24.02 -2.62
CA ASP A 388 7.13 23.85 -2.74
C ASP A 388 7.62 22.58 -2.06
N THR A 389 6.94 22.15 -1.01
CA THR A 389 7.17 20.90 -0.31
C THR A 389 5.86 20.14 -0.13
N SER A 390 5.98 18.84 0.14
CA SER A 390 4.87 17.97 0.53
C SER A 390 5.29 17.06 1.66
N PRO A 391 4.44 16.86 2.69
CA PRO A 391 4.80 16.04 3.83
C PRO A 391 4.93 14.57 3.46
N LEU A 392 6.01 13.95 3.91
CA LEU A 392 6.31 12.52 3.78
C LEU A 392 6.27 11.89 5.18
N PRO A 393 5.15 11.31 5.61
CA PRO A 393 5.05 10.68 6.92
C PRO A 393 5.77 9.33 6.90
N LEU A 394 6.77 9.19 7.75
CA LEU A 394 7.50 7.94 8.02
C LEU A 394 7.10 7.41 9.39
N TYR A 395 6.80 6.14 9.46
CA TYR A 395 6.48 5.45 10.71
C TYR A 395 7.52 4.37 10.95
N CYS A 396 8.05 4.31 12.16
CA CYS A 396 8.90 3.21 12.63
C CYS A 396 8.28 2.60 13.87
N ILE A 397 8.10 1.28 13.86
CA ILE A 397 7.66 0.51 15.01
C ILE A 397 8.69 -0.60 15.24
N SER A 398 9.12 -0.77 16.49
CA SER A 398 10.05 -1.84 16.85
C SER A 398 9.70 -2.47 18.18
N PHE A 399 10.09 -3.72 18.35
CA PHE A 399 9.97 -4.51 19.58
C PHE A 399 11.07 -5.57 19.61
N GLY A 400 11.80 -5.66 20.71
CA GLY A 400 12.92 -6.59 20.85
C GLY A 400 13.91 -6.50 19.66
N ASP A 401 14.11 -7.60 18.95
CA ASP A 401 15.04 -7.69 17.81
C ASP A 401 14.41 -7.35 16.45
N VAL A 402 13.13 -6.94 16.41
CA VAL A 402 12.37 -6.70 15.19
C VAL A 402 12.03 -5.24 15.01
N ALA A 403 12.19 -4.73 13.80
CA ALA A 403 11.83 -3.37 13.42
C ALA A 403 11.05 -3.32 12.11
N PHE A 404 10.11 -2.38 12.00
CA PHE A 404 9.35 -2.05 10.82
C PHE A 404 9.57 -0.58 10.47
N ALA A 405 9.92 -0.30 9.21
CA ALA A 405 10.03 1.04 8.67
C ALA A 405 9.08 1.21 7.49
N SER A 406 8.19 2.19 7.56
CA SER A 406 7.23 2.48 6.51
C SER A 406 7.80 3.36 5.41
N ALA A 407 7.29 3.20 4.21
CA ALA A 407 7.50 4.11 3.09
C ALA A 407 6.14 4.41 2.43
N PRO A 408 5.62 5.66 2.46
CA PRO A 408 4.33 6.01 1.85
C PRO A 408 4.44 6.18 0.33
N PHE A 409 5.27 5.37 -0.34
CA PHE A 409 5.56 5.48 -1.77
C PHE A 409 6.07 4.15 -2.34
N GLU A 410 6.23 4.12 -3.66
CA GLU A 410 6.85 3.05 -4.42
C GLU A 410 8.37 3.18 -4.31
N MET A 411 8.94 2.69 -3.18
CA MET A 411 10.38 2.78 -2.90
C MET A 411 11.17 1.86 -3.82
N PHE A 412 12.29 2.33 -4.34
CA PHE A 412 13.22 1.51 -5.12
C PHE A 412 13.92 0.47 -4.26
N GLY A 413 14.21 -0.69 -4.87
CA GLY A 413 14.87 -1.81 -4.20
C GLY A 413 16.20 -1.44 -3.55
N SER A 414 17.01 -0.60 -4.22
CA SER A 414 18.28 -0.10 -3.69
C SER A 414 18.12 0.73 -2.41
N ASN A 415 17.11 1.61 -2.33
CA ASN A 415 16.81 2.37 -1.11
C ASN A 415 16.38 1.45 0.04
N GLY A 416 15.57 0.42 -0.26
CA GLY A 416 15.17 -0.59 0.72
C GLY A 416 16.35 -1.42 1.23
N ALA A 417 17.28 -1.80 0.36
CA ALA A 417 18.50 -2.51 0.72
C ALA A 417 19.40 -1.67 1.65
N GLU A 418 19.62 -0.39 1.31
CA GLU A 418 20.41 0.52 2.15
C GLU A 418 19.76 0.73 3.52
N LEU A 419 18.44 0.87 3.60
CA LEU A 419 17.73 0.97 4.89
C LEU A 419 18.02 -0.24 5.77
N ARG A 420 17.87 -1.46 5.23
CA ARG A 420 18.10 -2.70 6.00
C ARG A 420 19.55 -2.87 6.41
N LYS A 421 20.50 -2.55 5.51
CA LYS A 421 21.92 -2.62 5.79
C LYS A 421 22.35 -1.65 6.91
N ALA A 422 21.74 -0.47 6.96
CA ALA A 422 22.05 0.55 7.96
C ALA A 422 21.25 0.42 9.26
N SER A 423 20.19 -0.40 9.27
CA SER A 423 19.40 -0.67 10.46
C SER A 423 20.22 -1.43 11.52
N PRO A 424 20.16 -1.04 12.80
CA PRO A 424 20.85 -1.78 13.88
C PRO A 424 20.12 -3.05 14.31
N TYR A 425 18.89 -3.28 13.81
CA TYR A 425 18.06 -4.43 14.21
C TYR A 425 18.46 -5.71 13.46
N PRO A 426 18.50 -6.88 14.12
CA PRO A 426 18.72 -8.18 13.47
C PRO A 426 17.69 -8.46 12.38
N MET A 427 16.42 -8.03 12.60
CA MET A 427 15.35 -8.15 11.62
C MET A 427 14.69 -6.80 11.37
N THR A 428 14.73 -6.34 10.11
CA THR A 428 14.08 -5.10 9.69
C THR A 428 13.20 -5.35 8.46
N PHE A 429 11.90 -5.10 8.61
CA PHE A 429 10.95 -5.05 7.52
C PHE A 429 10.90 -3.62 6.95
N ASN A 430 11.26 -3.48 5.70
CA ASN A 430 10.95 -2.28 4.93
C ASN A 430 9.56 -2.46 4.29
N CYS A 431 8.60 -1.63 4.68
CA CYS A 431 7.20 -1.71 4.21
C CYS A 431 6.88 -0.54 3.30
N SER A 432 6.97 -0.77 2.00
CA SER A 432 6.51 0.18 0.97
C SER A 432 4.98 0.30 0.94
N TYR A 433 4.45 1.31 0.27
CA TYR A 433 3.01 1.53 0.11
C TYR A 433 2.24 1.58 1.43
N THR A 434 2.87 2.13 2.47
CA THR A 434 2.35 2.12 3.84
C THR A 434 1.90 3.51 4.29
N ASN A 435 0.67 3.61 4.80
CA ASN A 435 0.05 4.81 5.38
C ASN A 435 0.01 6.04 4.45
N GLY A 436 0.14 5.85 3.14
CA GLY A 436 0.12 6.91 2.14
C GLY A 436 0.47 6.42 0.75
N ALA A 437 0.33 7.30 -0.25
CA ALA A 437 0.71 7.04 -1.64
C ALA A 437 1.26 8.32 -2.28
N CYS A 438 2.56 8.49 -2.21
CA CYS A 438 3.28 9.68 -2.69
C CYS A 438 3.99 9.45 -4.04
N GLY A 439 3.59 8.44 -4.81
CA GLY A 439 4.20 8.09 -6.10
C GLY A 439 5.51 7.31 -5.93
N TYR A 440 6.35 7.36 -6.95
CA TYR A 440 7.66 6.69 -6.92
C TYR A 440 8.66 7.44 -6.04
N MET A 441 9.57 6.68 -5.42
CA MET A 441 10.72 7.23 -4.71
C MET A 441 12.00 6.55 -5.21
N PRO A 442 12.52 7.04 -6.37
CA PRO A 442 13.74 6.53 -6.97
C PRO A 442 14.98 6.81 -6.12
N SER A 443 16.04 6.02 -6.32
CA SER A 443 17.36 6.34 -5.83
C SER A 443 17.98 7.51 -6.60
N ALA A 444 18.96 8.19 -6.02
CA ALA A 444 19.69 9.27 -6.68
C ALA A 444 20.36 8.81 -7.98
N LEU A 445 20.87 7.56 -8.03
CA LEU A 445 21.45 6.97 -9.22
C LEU A 445 20.44 6.93 -10.39
N ALA A 446 19.21 6.51 -10.11
CA ALA A 446 18.19 6.37 -11.14
C ALA A 446 17.82 7.71 -11.81
N PHE A 447 17.96 8.83 -11.10
CA PHE A 447 17.73 10.16 -11.68
C PHE A 447 18.73 10.49 -12.80
N ASP A 448 19.96 9.95 -12.75
CA ASP A 448 20.97 10.16 -13.79
C ASP A 448 20.65 9.39 -15.07
N HIS A 449 19.82 8.35 -14.96
CA HIS A 449 19.41 7.50 -16.08
C HIS A 449 18.03 7.87 -16.64
N GLY A 450 17.22 8.64 -15.91
CA GLY A 450 15.87 9.03 -16.34
C GLY A 450 14.89 7.87 -16.38
N GLY A 451 13.82 8.01 -17.15
CA GLY A 451 12.83 6.96 -17.41
C GLY A 451 11.55 7.10 -16.61
N TYR A 452 10.62 6.14 -16.77
CA TYR A 452 9.23 6.20 -16.32
C TYR A 452 9.07 6.59 -14.85
N GLU A 453 9.82 5.96 -13.96
CA GLU A 453 9.71 6.22 -12.52
C GLU A 453 10.20 7.62 -12.16
N ILE A 454 11.21 8.12 -12.88
CA ILE A 454 11.75 9.47 -12.69
C ILE A 454 10.76 10.51 -13.24
N ASP A 455 10.20 10.27 -14.43
CA ASP A 455 9.24 11.18 -15.07
C ASP A 455 7.97 11.33 -14.23
N THR A 456 7.59 10.27 -13.52
CA THR A 456 6.40 10.23 -12.65
C THR A 456 6.67 10.54 -11.18
N CYS A 457 7.93 10.62 -10.75
CA CYS A 457 8.31 11.02 -9.38
C CYS A 457 7.94 12.49 -9.12
N TYR A 458 7.42 12.77 -7.93
CA TYR A 458 7.02 14.15 -7.54
C TYR A 458 8.14 14.94 -6.90
N PHE A 459 9.17 14.31 -6.38
CA PHE A 459 10.18 14.90 -5.52
C PHE A 459 11.54 15.02 -6.21
N GLU A 460 12.37 15.90 -5.67
CA GLU A 460 13.73 16.10 -6.16
C GLU A 460 14.64 14.91 -5.86
N LYS A 461 15.71 14.78 -6.66
CA LYS A 461 16.80 13.81 -6.47
C LYS A 461 17.32 13.84 -5.03
N GLY A 462 17.56 12.66 -4.46
CA GLY A 462 18.07 12.50 -3.09
C GLY A 462 16.98 12.46 -2.00
N THR A 463 15.71 12.63 -2.36
CA THR A 463 14.62 12.53 -1.37
C THR A 463 14.48 11.11 -0.83
N GLY A 464 14.71 10.09 -1.65
CA GLY A 464 14.69 8.67 -1.23
C GLY A 464 15.72 8.39 -0.13
N GLU A 465 16.94 8.82 -0.33
CA GLU A 465 18.04 8.66 0.62
C GLU A 465 17.79 9.45 1.93
N ARG A 466 17.15 10.62 1.85
CA ARG A 466 16.73 11.36 3.05
C ARG A 466 15.71 10.60 3.88
N CYS A 467 14.76 9.92 3.22
CA CYS A 467 13.78 9.08 3.89
C CYS A 467 14.42 7.85 4.54
N VAL A 468 15.40 7.22 3.87
CA VAL A 468 16.20 6.13 4.42
C VAL A 468 16.95 6.60 5.67
N ASN A 469 17.70 7.69 5.57
CA ASN A 469 18.50 8.24 6.68
C ASN A 469 17.63 8.58 7.90
N GLU A 470 16.45 9.17 7.68
CA GLU A 470 15.54 9.48 8.79
C GLU A 470 14.96 8.21 9.44
N SER A 471 14.58 7.21 8.66
CA SER A 471 14.14 5.93 9.22
C SER A 471 15.24 5.23 10.02
N VAL A 472 16.47 5.21 9.51
CA VAL A 472 17.64 4.64 10.20
C VAL A 472 17.94 5.41 11.50
N ARG A 473 17.86 6.76 11.48
CA ARG A 473 18.02 7.58 12.68
C ARG A 473 17.03 7.18 13.77
N ILE A 474 15.74 7.05 13.41
CA ILE A 474 14.68 6.64 14.34
C ILE A 474 14.95 5.23 14.86
N LEU A 475 15.27 4.28 13.99
CA LEU A 475 15.54 2.91 14.39
C LEU A 475 16.78 2.81 15.31
N THR A 476 17.79 3.64 15.08
CA THR A 476 18.98 3.73 15.97
C THR A 476 18.61 4.26 17.34
N GLU A 477 17.75 5.28 17.41
CA GLU A 477 17.22 5.79 18.69
C GLU A 477 16.37 4.74 19.41
N HIS A 478 15.52 3.99 18.70
CA HIS A 478 14.76 2.89 19.28
C HIS A 478 15.71 1.81 19.84
N PHE A 479 16.68 1.40 19.04
CA PHE A 479 17.63 0.35 19.42
C PHE A 479 18.43 0.70 20.66
N SER A 480 18.78 1.97 20.84
CA SER A 480 19.50 2.45 22.03
C SER A 480 18.68 2.46 23.33
N LYS A 481 17.35 2.34 23.22
CA LYS A 481 16.41 2.37 24.35
C LYS A 481 15.77 1.01 24.65
N ARG A 482 16.18 -0.04 23.95
CA ARG A 482 15.58 -1.37 24.08
C ARG A 482 16.08 -2.15 25.31
#